data_ef120d7e191b58fa7e16da56d64c8656
#
_entry.id   ef120d7e191b58fa7e16da56d64c8656
#
_cell.length_a   1.000
_cell.length_b   1.000
_cell.length_c   1.000
_cell.angle_alpha   90.00
_cell.angle_beta   90.00
_cell.angle_gamma   90.00
#
_symmetry.space_group_name_H-M   'P 1'
#
loop_
_entity.id
_entity.type
_entity.pdbx_description
1 polymer ?
#
loop_
_entity_poly.entity_id
_entity_poly.type
_entity_poly.pdbx_seq_one_letter_code
_entity_poly.pdbx_strand_id
1 'polypeptide(L)'
;MAIYVPNVGEKEALMDILVSQAIRLGLYKTQVTADGNTIHSTFTELDAEAGGYATKDLANSVIASALTASKWFVTTNSSGKAEATYDVAASPQEWVFTSDDVANADTAYGVFGWTLTIAFTSGGTVELKVGDTITSVVGGATAICTSVRLYSGTWAAGTAAGVLCLKTQSAAFQAGAINNTAGAEDYGTITGDTDKKLIFAEAFTTAQAIDTVGQKIQYTPKITLSTA
;
A
#
# COMPACT_ATOMS: atom_id res chain seq x y z
N MET A 1 -22.65 24.03 -2.76
CA MET A 1 -22.04 24.06 -4.11
C MET A 1 -21.37 22.71 -4.33
N ALA A 2 -21.83 21.92 -5.28
CA ALA A 2 -21.17 20.64 -5.60
C ALA A 2 -19.99 20.92 -6.55
N ILE A 3 -18.81 20.43 -6.21
CA ILE A 3 -17.67 20.46 -7.12
C ILE A 3 -17.78 19.25 -8.03
N TYR A 4 -17.88 19.51 -9.33
CA TYR A 4 -17.87 18.47 -10.34
C TYR A 4 -16.44 18.22 -10.82
N VAL A 5 -15.94 16.98 -10.65
CA VAL A 5 -14.63 16.58 -11.18
C VAL A 5 -14.85 15.86 -12.51
N PRO A 6 -14.34 16.39 -13.63
CA PRO A 6 -14.43 15.71 -14.92
C PRO A 6 -13.67 14.37 -14.91
N ASN A 7 -14.08 13.40 -15.72
CA ASN A 7 -13.45 12.07 -15.85
C ASN A 7 -11.94 12.13 -16.08
N VAL A 8 -11.45 13.16 -16.79
CA VAL A 8 -10.00 13.38 -16.96
C VAL A 8 -9.33 13.68 -15.62
N GLY A 9 -9.93 14.53 -14.79
CA GLY A 9 -9.43 14.86 -13.46
C GLY A 9 -9.47 13.64 -12.51
N GLU A 10 -10.48 12.79 -12.60
CA GLU A 10 -10.53 11.53 -11.84
C GLU A 10 -9.38 10.59 -12.24
N LYS A 11 -9.07 10.47 -13.52
CA LYS A 11 -7.94 9.66 -14.00
C LYS A 11 -6.61 10.19 -13.49
N GLU A 12 -6.38 11.50 -13.60
CA GLU A 12 -5.14 12.12 -13.08
C GLU A 12 -5.00 11.93 -11.57
N ALA A 13 -6.07 12.12 -10.80
CA ALA A 13 -6.06 11.89 -9.36
C ALA A 13 -5.76 10.42 -9.01
N LEU A 14 -6.35 9.48 -9.74
CA LEU A 14 -6.09 8.06 -9.54
C LEU A 14 -4.65 7.69 -9.89
N MET A 15 -4.12 8.22 -11.00
CA MET A 15 -2.73 8.03 -11.40
C MET A 15 -1.77 8.57 -10.33
N ASP A 16 -2.01 9.77 -9.81
CA ASP A 16 -1.18 10.37 -8.76
C ASP A 16 -1.16 9.52 -7.48
N ILE A 17 -2.32 9.01 -7.06
CA ILE A 17 -2.41 8.08 -5.92
C ILE A 17 -1.57 6.84 -6.16
N LEU A 18 -1.66 6.21 -7.32
CA LEU A 18 -1.00 4.96 -7.64
C LEU A 18 0.51 5.11 -7.83
N VAL A 19 0.97 6.24 -8.36
CA VAL A 19 2.40 6.55 -8.50
C VAL A 19 3.03 6.92 -7.17
N SER A 20 2.31 7.69 -6.34
CA SER A 20 2.84 8.19 -5.07
C SER A 20 2.80 7.16 -3.94
N GLN A 21 2.01 6.10 -4.07
CA GLN A 21 1.79 5.13 -3.00
C GLN A 21 2.14 3.71 -3.45
N ALA A 22 3.09 3.08 -2.77
CA ALA A 22 3.28 1.65 -2.91
C ALA A 22 2.15 0.94 -2.13
N ILE A 23 1.32 0.19 -2.85
CA ILE A 23 0.21 -0.54 -2.26
C ILE A 23 0.67 -1.95 -1.92
N ARG A 24 0.50 -2.34 -0.66
CA ARG A 24 0.61 -3.72 -0.21
C ARG A 24 -0.75 -4.38 -0.31
N LEU A 25 -0.77 -5.61 -0.76
CA LEU A 25 -1.97 -6.42 -0.95
C LEU A 25 -1.93 -7.60 0.01
N GLY A 26 -3.02 -7.83 0.73
CA GLY A 26 -3.18 -8.95 1.64
C GLY A 26 -4.56 -9.57 1.57
N LEU A 27 -4.67 -10.75 2.15
CA LEU A 27 -5.94 -11.44 2.39
C LEU A 27 -6.37 -11.17 3.84
N TYR A 28 -7.66 -11.06 4.07
CA TYR A 28 -8.20 -10.92 5.42
C TYR A 28 -9.11 -12.09 5.81
N LYS A 29 -9.04 -12.47 7.10
CA LYS A 29 -9.79 -13.59 7.68
C LYS A 29 -10.98 -13.18 8.55
N THR A 30 -11.31 -11.92 8.61
CA THR A 30 -12.46 -11.41 9.35
C THR A 30 -13.59 -11.08 8.39
N GLN A 31 -14.77 -11.59 8.61
CA GLN A 31 -15.94 -11.21 7.79
C GLN A 31 -16.30 -9.74 8.08
N VAL A 32 -16.01 -8.87 7.13
CA VAL A 32 -16.24 -7.41 7.21
C VAL A 32 -16.97 -6.94 5.96
N THR A 33 -17.98 -6.10 6.15
CA THR A 33 -18.55 -5.30 5.06
C THR A 33 -17.87 -3.94 5.10
N ALA A 34 -17.00 -3.67 4.13
CA ALA A 34 -16.30 -2.40 4.03
C ALA A 34 -17.24 -1.27 3.60
N ASP A 35 -17.07 -0.11 4.21
CA ASP A 35 -17.74 1.15 3.88
C ASP A 35 -16.75 2.33 3.80
N GLY A 36 -17.25 3.54 3.58
CA GLY A 36 -16.41 4.73 3.48
C GLY A 36 -15.65 5.13 4.75
N ASN A 37 -15.98 4.54 5.90
CA ASN A 37 -15.33 4.79 7.20
C ASN A 37 -14.42 3.64 7.65
N THR A 38 -14.36 2.57 6.87
CA THR A 38 -13.57 1.39 7.20
C THR A 38 -12.08 1.72 7.15
N ILE A 39 -11.36 1.32 8.19
CA ILE A 39 -9.92 1.54 8.32
C ILE A 39 -9.17 0.20 8.30
N HIS A 40 -7.84 0.24 8.08
CA HIS A 40 -7.01 -0.97 8.00
C HIS A 40 -7.20 -1.90 9.22
N SER A 41 -7.22 -1.36 10.44
CA SER A 41 -7.35 -2.15 11.68
C SER A 41 -8.68 -2.88 11.85
N THR A 42 -9.68 -2.62 10.99
CA THR A 42 -10.94 -3.37 10.96
C THR A 42 -10.73 -4.79 10.41
N PHE A 43 -9.69 -5.00 9.61
CA PHE A 43 -9.38 -6.28 9.00
C PHE A 43 -8.33 -7.03 9.81
N THR A 44 -8.58 -8.31 10.07
CA THR A 44 -7.53 -9.22 10.54
C THR A 44 -6.88 -9.85 9.31
N GLU A 45 -5.61 -9.53 9.11
CA GLU A 45 -4.85 -10.12 8.02
C GLU A 45 -4.69 -11.63 8.23
N LEU A 46 -4.72 -12.38 7.12
CA LEU A 46 -4.36 -13.79 7.16
C LEU A 46 -2.93 -13.91 7.67
N ASP A 47 -2.67 -14.85 8.56
CA ASP A 47 -1.33 -15.01 9.15
C ASP A 47 -0.47 -16.04 8.41
N ALA A 48 0.79 -16.11 8.82
CA ALA A 48 1.77 -17.00 8.19
C ALA A 48 1.56 -18.49 8.55
N GLU A 49 0.65 -18.80 9.47
CA GLU A 49 0.34 -20.20 9.85
C GLU A 49 -0.28 -20.95 8.68
N ALA A 50 -0.99 -20.24 7.81
CA ALA A 50 -1.51 -20.79 6.56
C ALA A 50 -0.43 -21.22 5.54
N GLY A 51 0.85 -21.25 5.89
CA GLY A 51 1.99 -21.64 5.07
C GLY A 51 1.95 -21.09 3.63
N GLY A 52 3.00 -20.41 3.20
CA GLY A 52 3.06 -19.80 1.87
C GLY A 52 2.30 -18.49 1.72
N TYR A 53 1.56 -18.02 2.75
CA TYR A 53 0.99 -16.68 2.74
C TYR A 53 2.08 -15.63 2.96
N ALA A 54 2.06 -14.62 2.13
CA ALA A 54 2.81 -13.39 2.31
C ALA A 54 2.08 -12.24 1.62
N THR A 55 2.16 -11.05 2.21
CA THR A 55 1.70 -9.84 1.55
C THR A 55 2.45 -9.58 0.26
N LYS A 56 1.82 -8.96 -0.72
CA LYS A 56 2.41 -8.63 -2.01
C LYS A 56 2.55 -7.12 -2.15
N ASP A 57 3.76 -6.67 -2.46
CA ASP A 57 3.99 -5.27 -2.79
C ASP A 57 3.67 -5.05 -4.27
N LEU A 58 2.67 -4.23 -4.55
CA LEU A 58 2.34 -3.83 -5.91
C LEU A 58 3.27 -2.70 -6.35
N ALA A 59 3.79 -2.80 -7.57
CA ALA A 59 4.63 -1.74 -8.11
C ALA A 59 3.83 -0.43 -8.26
N ASN A 60 4.42 0.68 -7.85
CA ASN A 60 3.86 2.03 -7.99
C ASN A 60 4.12 2.64 -9.38
N SER A 61 4.03 1.85 -10.43
CA SER A 61 4.24 2.26 -11.81
C SER A 61 2.92 2.25 -12.57
N VAL A 62 2.62 3.35 -13.24
CA VAL A 62 1.40 3.54 -14.03
C VAL A 62 1.74 3.64 -15.51
N ILE A 63 0.92 3.06 -16.36
CA ILE A 63 1.00 3.19 -17.81
C ILE A 63 -0.34 3.62 -18.39
N ALA A 64 -0.30 4.52 -19.36
CA ALA A 64 -1.49 5.08 -19.99
C ALA A 64 -1.92 4.32 -21.26
N SER A 65 -1.05 3.52 -21.87
CA SER A 65 -1.27 3.08 -23.26
C SER A 65 -1.04 1.60 -23.58
N ALA A 66 -0.51 0.80 -22.66
CA ALA A 66 -0.29 -0.63 -22.92
C ALA A 66 -0.42 -1.45 -21.63
N LEU A 67 -1.03 -2.63 -21.75
CA LEU A 67 -1.10 -3.60 -20.68
C LEU A 67 0.26 -4.29 -20.53
N THR A 68 0.95 -4.03 -19.43
CA THR A 68 2.26 -4.64 -19.14
C THR A 68 2.22 -5.23 -17.74
N ALA A 69 2.92 -6.32 -17.54
CA ALA A 69 3.05 -6.96 -16.24
C ALA A 69 3.58 -6.00 -15.16
N SER A 70 3.11 -6.19 -13.95
CA SER A 70 3.53 -5.44 -12.75
C SER A 70 3.33 -3.92 -12.83
N LYS A 71 2.27 -3.46 -13.47
CA LYS A 71 1.93 -2.04 -13.58
C LYS A 71 0.43 -1.80 -13.47
N TRP A 72 0.07 -0.59 -13.06
CA TRP A 72 -1.30 -0.12 -13.09
C TRP A 72 -1.66 0.42 -14.47
N PHE A 73 -2.76 -0.04 -15.00
CA PHE A 73 -3.36 0.52 -16.21
C PHE A 73 -4.59 1.34 -15.83
N VAL A 74 -4.56 2.65 -16.12
CA VAL A 74 -5.63 3.57 -15.77
C VAL A 74 -6.43 3.95 -17.01
N THR A 75 -7.73 3.71 -16.98
CA THR A 75 -8.66 3.95 -18.08
C THR A 75 -9.96 4.57 -17.57
N THR A 76 -10.89 4.81 -18.45
CA THR A 76 -12.28 5.15 -18.12
C THR A 76 -13.15 3.93 -18.40
N ASN A 77 -13.90 3.47 -17.41
CA ASN A 77 -14.81 2.34 -17.60
C ASN A 77 -16.08 2.71 -18.37
N SER A 78 -16.92 1.73 -18.65
CA SER A 78 -18.18 1.93 -19.41
C SER A 78 -19.17 2.89 -18.75
N SER A 79 -19.04 3.14 -17.45
CA SER A 79 -19.85 4.12 -16.69
C SER A 79 -19.22 5.52 -16.66
N GLY A 80 -18.12 5.75 -17.40
CA GLY A 80 -17.43 7.03 -17.45
C GLY A 80 -16.54 7.33 -16.24
N LYS A 81 -16.29 6.37 -15.36
CA LYS A 81 -15.49 6.52 -14.15
C LYS A 81 -14.03 6.13 -14.36
N ALA A 82 -13.12 6.79 -13.66
CA ALA A 82 -11.71 6.39 -13.68
C ALA A 82 -11.54 5.02 -13.00
N GLU A 83 -10.86 4.13 -13.68
CA GLU A 83 -10.62 2.76 -13.25
C GLU A 83 -9.16 2.40 -13.46
N ALA A 84 -8.53 1.83 -12.45
CA ALA A 84 -7.19 1.29 -12.50
C ALA A 84 -7.24 -0.23 -12.30
N THR A 85 -6.57 -0.96 -13.19
CA THR A 85 -6.40 -2.40 -13.06
C THR A 85 -4.92 -2.74 -13.05
N TYR A 86 -4.50 -3.60 -12.13
CA TYR A 86 -3.11 -4.02 -12.01
C TYR A 86 -2.86 -5.30 -12.79
N ASP A 87 -1.76 -5.32 -13.53
CA ASP A 87 -1.18 -6.52 -14.18
C ASP A 87 -2.14 -7.31 -15.09
N VAL A 88 -2.91 -6.59 -15.89
CA VAL A 88 -3.95 -7.19 -16.75
C VAL A 88 -3.39 -8.16 -17.79
N ALA A 89 -2.11 -8.03 -18.15
CA ALA A 89 -1.55 -8.75 -19.29
C ALA A 89 -1.00 -10.14 -18.97
N ALA A 90 -0.70 -10.47 -17.72
CA ALA A 90 0.13 -11.63 -17.44
C ALA A 90 -0.46 -12.62 -16.46
N SER A 91 -0.89 -12.19 -15.29
CA SER A 91 -1.37 -13.15 -14.28
C SER A 91 -1.98 -12.41 -13.09
N PRO A 92 -3.06 -12.90 -12.52
CA PRO A 92 -3.57 -12.40 -11.25
C PRO A 92 -2.48 -12.52 -10.17
N GLN A 93 -2.58 -11.70 -9.13
CA GLN A 93 -1.79 -11.90 -7.93
C GLN A 93 -2.21 -13.24 -7.31
N GLU A 94 -1.24 -14.15 -7.12
CA GLU A 94 -1.54 -15.52 -6.69
C GLU A 94 -0.91 -15.81 -5.33
N TRP A 95 -1.68 -16.33 -4.40
CA TRP A 95 -1.20 -16.97 -3.18
C TRP A 95 -1.32 -18.48 -3.35
N VAL A 96 -0.24 -19.20 -3.10
CA VAL A 96 -0.19 -20.65 -3.12
C VAL A 96 0.08 -21.13 -1.70
N PHE A 97 -0.85 -21.85 -1.11
CA PHE A 97 -0.74 -22.34 0.25
C PHE A 97 0.03 -23.66 0.29
N THR A 98 1.01 -23.73 1.18
CA THR A 98 1.94 -24.89 1.28
C THR A 98 1.65 -25.80 2.47
N SER A 99 0.79 -25.37 3.39
CA SER A 99 0.29 -26.20 4.48
C SER A 99 -1.23 -26.27 4.44
N ASP A 100 -1.75 -27.42 4.80
CA ASP A 100 -3.12 -27.64 5.20
C ASP A 100 -3.17 -27.53 6.72
N ASP A 101 -3.36 -26.35 7.26
CA ASP A 101 -3.62 -26.24 8.69
C ASP A 101 -5.08 -26.61 8.97
N VAL A 102 -5.34 -27.92 8.91
CA VAL A 102 -6.67 -28.49 9.19
C VAL A 102 -7.09 -28.23 10.64
N ALA A 103 -6.14 -27.93 11.53
CA ALA A 103 -6.42 -27.64 12.92
C ALA A 103 -6.89 -26.18 13.15
N ASN A 104 -6.49 -25.27 12.28
CA ASN A 104 -6.84 -23.86 12.31
C ASN A 104 -7.31 -23.37 10.91
N ALA A 105 -8.16 -24.16 10.24
CA ALA A 105 -8.65 -23.86 8.89
C ALA A 105 -9.00 -22.37 8.74
N ASP A 106 -8.04 -21.58 8.27
CA ASP A 106 -8.24 -20.18 8.00
C ASP A 106 -9.17 -20.00 6.80
N THR A 107 -10.01 -19.00 6.87
CA THR A 107 -10.91 -18.65 5.76
C THR A 107 -10.57 -17.26 5.30
N ALA A 108 -10.18 -17.11 4.04
CA ALA A 108 -10.03 -15.80 3.42
C ALA A 108 -11.41 -15.28 2.98
N TYR A 109 -11.82 -14.16 3.54
CA TYR A 109 -13.07 -13.50 3.20
C TYR A 109 -12.94 -12.47 2.08
N GLY A 110 -11.74 -12.03 1.81
CA GLY A 110 -11.48 -11.08 0.73
C GLY A 110 -10.05 -10.60 0.70
N VAL A 111 -9.85 -9.55 -0.09
CA VAL A 111 -8.58 -8.89 -0.33
C VAL A 111 -8.64 -7.45 0.13
N PHE A 112 -7.57 -6.92 0.69
CA PHE A 112 -7.44 -5.51 1.00
C PHE A 112 -6.06 -4.97 0.60
N GLY A 113 -6.05 -3.70 0.21
CA GLY A 113 -4.84 -3.00 -0.17
C GLY A 113 -4.59 -1.81 0.75
N TRP A 114 -3.36 -1.66 1.21
CA TRP A 114 -2.95 -0.53 2.07
C TRP A 114 -1.59 0.00 1.68
N THR A 115 -1.30 1.22 2.13
CA THR A 115 0.03 1.82 2.04
C THR A 115 0.59 2.06 3.43
N LEU A 116 1.92 2.07 3.54
CA LEU A 116 2.62 2.46 4.75
C LEU A 116 2.91 3.94 4.72
N THR A 117 2.54 4.66 5.77
CA THR A 117 2.84 6.09 5.92
C THR A 117 3.47 6.36 7.26
N ILE A 118 4.37 7.35 7.32
CA ILE A 118 4.95 7.81 8.58
C ILE A 118 5.05 9.34 8.57
N ALA A 119 4.61 9.98 9.64
CA ALA A 119 4.78 11.41 9.81
C ALA A 119 6.21 11.72 10.26
N PHE A 120 6.78 12.79 9.73
CA PHE A 120 8.10 13.28 10.13
C PHE A 120 8.06 14.78 10.42
N THR A 121 8.97 15.21 11.27
CA THR A 121 9.21 16.60 11.64
C THR A 121 10.71 16.88 11.67
N SER A 122 11.08 18.14 11.82
CA SER A 122 12.48 18.55 11.95
C SER A 122 13.35 17.94 10.86
N GLY A 123 12.87 18.04 9.62
CA GLY A 123 13.60 17.54 8.45
C GLY A 123 15.03 18.06 8.49
N GLY A 124 16.00 17.17 8.33
CA GLY A 124 17.40 17.51 8.28
C GLY A 124 17.73 18.45 7.13
N THR A 125 18.98 18.82 7.01
CA THR A 125 19.43 19.71 5.93
C THR A 125 19.52 19.02 4.56
N VAL A 126 19.37 17.72 4.53
CA VAL A 126 19.36 16.91 3.31
C VAL A 126 17.93 16.55 2.93
N GLU A 127 17.56 16.86 1.70
CA GLU A 127 16.25 16.53 1.17
C GLU A 127 16.12 15.03 0.91
N LEU A 128 15.16 14.39 1.55
CA LEU A 128 14.78 13.01 1.29
C LEU A 128 14.04 12.90 -0.04
N LYS A 129 14.45 11.96 -0.88
CA LYS A 129 13.92 11.77 -2.23
C LYS A 129 13.22 10.41 -2.38
N VAL A 130 12.37 10.34 -3.39
CA VAL A 130 11.78 9.07 -3.82
C VAL A 130 12.88 8.11 -4.24
N GLY A 131 12.85 6.90 -3.69
CA GLY A 131 13.86 5.86 -3.90
C GLY A 131 14.90 5.78 -2.79
N ASP A 132 15.01 6.79 -1.93
CA ASP A 132 15.96 6.74 -0.80
C ASP A 132 15.54 5.63 0.17
N THR A 133 16.54 4.96 0.72
CA THR A 133 16.36 4.07 1.86
C THR A 133 16.48 4.87 3.14
N ILE A 134 15.46 4.83 3.98
CA ILE A 134 15.49 5.42 5.30
C ILE A 134 15.81 4.34 6.34
N THR A 135 16.58 4.71 7.35
CA THR A 135 16.92 3.85 8.49
C THR A 135 16.53 4.56 9.77
N SER A 136 15.76 3.91 10.64
CA SER A 136 15.52 4.38 12.00
C SER A 136 16.82 4.26 12.80
N VAL A 137 17.27 5.36 13.39
CA VAL A 137 18.46 5.35 14.27
C VAL A 137 18.20 4.46 15.48
N VAL A 138 16.98 4.42 15.96
CA VAL A 138 16.56 3.53 17.05
C VAL A 138 15.98 2.26 16.45
N GLY A 139 16.60 1.13 16.75
CA GLY A 139 16.13 -0.20 16.31
C GLY A 139 16.57 -0.63 14.90
N GLY A 140 17.14 0.26 14.09
CA GLY A 140 17.72 -0.10 12.79
C GLY A 140 16.73 -0.52 11.70
N ALA A 141 15.43 -0.30 11.90
CA ALA A 141 14.41 -0.60 10.90
C ALA A 141 14.65 0.22 9.62
N THR A 142 14.48 -0.43 8.47
CA THR A 142 14.69 0.20 7.15
C THR A 142 13.42 0.16 6.32
N ALA A 143 13.25 1.15 5.43
CA ALA A 143 12.22 1.17 4.39
C ALA A 143 12.67 2.03 3.20
N ILE A 144 12.01 1.86 2.06
CA ILE A 144 12.25 2.66 0.87
C ILE A 144 11.16 3.72 0.77
N CYS A 145 11.55 4.99 0.61
CA CYS A 145 10.64 6.11 0.38
C CYS A 145 10.03 6.02 -1.03
N THR A 146 8.71 6.08 -1.12
CA THR A 146 7.98 6.09 -2.40
C THR A 146 7.34 7.42 -2.72
N SER A 147 7.10 8.26 -1.71
CA SER A 147 6.60 9.61 -1.86
C SER A 147 6.91 10.44 -0.63
N VAL A 148 7.17 11.72 -0.85
CA VAL A 148 7.35 12.72 0.19
C VAL A 148 6.27 13.79 0.03
N ARG A 149 5.47 14.01 1.06
CA ARG A 149 4.44 15.05 1.10
C ARG A 149 4.79 16.04 2.20
N LEU A 150 5.28 17.22 1.81
CA LEU A 150 5.55 18.31 2.74
C LEU A 150 4.26 19.04 3.09
N TYR A 151 4.04 19.26 4.38
CA TYR A 151 2.94 20.09 4.90
C TYR A 151 3.42 21.45 5.35
N SER A 152 4.67 21.54 5.82
CA SER A 152 5.27 22.80 6.29
C SER A 152 6.79 22.74 6.30
N GLY A 153 7.40 23.89 6.45
CA GLY A 153 8.85 24.04 6.55
C GLY A 153 9.59 23.77 5.24
N THR A 154 10.92 23.72 5.32
CA THR A 154 11.81 23.42 4.20
C THR A 154 13.00 22.58 4.67
N TRP A 155 13.53 21.76 3.80
CA TRP A 155 14.76 21.01 4.05
C TRP A 155 15.96 21.92 4.30
N ALA A 156 16.11 22.96 3.50
CA ALA A 156 17.22 23.92 3.63
C ALA A 156 17.25 24.61 5.01
N ALA A 157 16.11 24.77 5.67
CA ALA A 157 16.03 25.36 7.01
C ALA A 157 16.04 24.30 8.13
N GLY A 158 16.08 23.01 7.82
CA GLY A 158 15.97 21.95 8.83
C GLY A 158 14.59 21.87 9.51
N THR A 159 13.54 22.41 8.87
CA THR A 159 12.21 22.54 9.46
C THR A 159 11.14 21.78 8.68
N ALA A 160 11.53 21.00 7.68
CA ALA A 160 10.60 20.24 6.88
C ALA A 160 9.77 19.28 7.75
N ALA A 161 8.45 19.28 7.54
CA ALA A 161 7.53 18.39 8.21
C ALA A 161 6.44 17.92 7.24
N GLY A 162 6.04 16.65 7.36
CA GLY A 162 5.09 16.07 6.44
C GLY A 162 4.86 14.59 6.68
N VAL A 163 4.55 13.87 5.58
CA VAL A 163 4.33 12.42 5.58
C VAL A 163 5.15 11.78 4.49
N LEU A 164 5.78 10.67 4.81
CA LEU A 164 6.44 9.77 3.88
C LEU A 164 5.51 8.60 3.57
N CYS A 165 5.45 8.19 2.29
CA CYS A 165 4.91 6.90 1.91
C CYS A 165 6.10 5.94 1.73
N LEU A 166 5.95 4.73 2.24
CA LEU A 166 7.04 3.77 2.36
C LEU A 166 6.67 2.41 1.76
N LYS A 167 7.67 1.65 1.36
CA LYS A 167 7.57 0.23 1.01
C LYS A 167 8.73 -0.57 1.61
N THR A 168 8.61 -1.89 1.58
CA THR A 168 9.69 -2.82 1.97
C THR A 168 10.21 -2.54 3.38
N GLN A 169 9.30 -2.31 4.32
CA GLN A 169 9.65 -2.11 5.72
C GLN A 169 10.21 -3.41 6.31
N SER A 170 11.41 -3.35 6.91
CA SER A 170 12.09 -4.52 7.47
C SER A 170 11.61 -4.90 8.89
N ALA A 171 11.24 -3.90 9.69
CA ALA A 171 10.74 -4.04 11.05
C ALA A 171 9.97 -2.78 11.46
N ALA A 172 9.28 -2.81 12.60
CA ALA A 172 8.60 -1.63 13.17
C ALA A 172 9.60 -0.49 13.43
N PHE A 173 9.23 0.72 12.97
CA PHE A 173 10.00 1.92 13.26
C PHE A 173 9.79 2.35 14.72
N GLN A 174 10.84 2.90 15.32
CA GLN A 174 10.77 3.49 16.65
C GLN A 174 10.92 5.01 16.56
N ALA A 175 10.30 5.73 17.49
CA ALA A 175 10.44 7.18 17.59
C ALA A 175 11.91 7.61 17.65
N GLY A 176 12.28 8.62 16.91
CA GLY A 176 13.65 9.13 16.84
C GLY A 176 14.05 9.60 15.45
N ALA A 177 15.32 9.84 15.26
CA ALA A 177 15.85 10.27 13.98
C ALA A 177 15.78 9.16 12.90
N ILE A 178 15.63 9.57 11.66
CA ILE A 178 15.76 8.73 10.46
C ILE A 178 16.88 9.25 9.60
N ASN A 179 17.76 8.33 9.19
CA ASN A 179 18.94 8.61 8.38
C ASN A 179 18.88 7.84 7.07
N ASN A 180 19.80 8.16 6.16
CA ASN A 180 20.07 7.25 5.04
C ASN A 180 20.74 5.95 5.53
N THR A 181 20.82 4.95 4.66
CA THR A 181 21.43 3.64 5.01
C THR A 181 22.90 3.75 5.40
N ALA A 182 23.59 4.78 4.97
CA ALA A 182 25.00 5.03 5.30
C ALA A 182 25.17 5.70 6.68
N GLY A 183 24.09 6.13 7.34
CA GLY A 183 24.12 6.79 8.64
C GLY A 183 24.76 8.19 8.62
N ALA A 184 24.96 8.75 7.44
CA ALA A 184 25.67 10.02 7.27
C ALA A 184 24.74 11.23 7.14
N GLU A 185 23.46 11.02 6.85
CA GLU A 185 22.52 12.08 6.57
C GLU A 185 21.30 11.96 7.49
N ASP A 186 20.90 13.05 8.10
CA ASP A 186 19.71 13.17 8.94
C ASP A 186 18.55 13.66 8.08
N TYR A 187 17.56 12.81 7.87
CA TYR A 187 16.36 13.13 7.11
C TYR A 187 15.23 13.70 7.96
N GLY A 188 15.36 13.67 9.28
CA GLY A 188 14.37 14.20 10.20
C GLY A 188 14.06 13.27 11.36
N THR A 189 12.96 13.58 12.05
CA THR A 189 12.52 12.85 13.25
C THR A 189 11.11 12.30 13.05
N ILE A 190 10.90 11.05 13.46
CA ILE A 190 9.60 10.38 13.46
C ILE A 190 9.12 10.13 14.88
N THR A 191 7.81 10.01 15.08
CA THR A 191 7.20 9.85 16.42
C THR A 191 6.86 8.41 16.79
N GLY A 192 7.03 7.47 15.87
CA GLY A 192 6.70 6.04 16.10
C GLY A 192 6.77 5.22 14.82
N ASP A 193 6.02 4.12 14.80
CA ASP A 193 5.94 3.22 13.66
C ASP A 193 5.08 3.78 12.52
N THR A 194 5.10 3.10 11.39
CA THR A 194 4.26 3.42 10.23
C THR A 194 2.78 3.19 10.53
N ASP A 195 1.96 4.08 10.01
CA ASP A 195 0.52 3.87 9.91
C ASP A 195 0.17 3.09 8.65
N LYS A 196 -0.71 2.11 8.79
CA LYS A 196 -1.29 1.40 7.65
C LYS A 196 -2.56 2.12 7.20
N LYS A 197 -2.52 2.76 6.03
CA LYS A 197 -3.67 3.45 5.43
C LYS A 197 -4.36 2.52 4.46
N LEU A 198 -5.62 2.16 4.73
CA LEU A 198 -6.44 1.39 3.80
C LEU A 198 -6.67 2.20 2.52
N ILE A 199 -6.44 1.57 1.38
CA ILE A 199 -6.70 2.13 0.05
C ILE A 199 -7.96 1.54 -0.55
N PHE A 200 -8.13 0.22 -0.45
CA PHE A 200 -9.33 -0.49 -0.88
C PHE A 200 -9.50 -1.80 -0.12
N ALA A 201 -10.71 -2.32 -0.13
CA ALA A 201 -11.01 -3.68 0.30
C ALA A 201 -12.13 -4.25 -0.56
N GLU A 202 -12.03 -5.52 -0.88
CA GLU A 202 -13.04 -6.26 -1.65
C GLU A 202 -13.31 -7.61 -1.00
N ALA A 203 -14.58 -7.88 -0.73
CA ALA A 203 -14.99 -9.17 -0.22
C ALA A 203 -15.14 -10.17 -1.38
N PHE A 204 -14.71 -11.41 -1.17
CA PHE A 204 -15.00 -12.48 -2.10
C PHE A 204 -16.49 -12.78 -2.11
N THR A 205 -17.05 -13.09 -3.27
CA THR A 205 -18.45 -13.54 -3.39
C THR A 205 -18.71 -14.79 -2.56
N THR A 206 -17.71 -15.68 -2.47
CA THR A 206 -17.70 -16.86 -1.61
C THR A 206 -16.39 -16.90 -0.87
N ALA A 207 -16.46 -16.97 0.46
CA ALA A 207 -15.26 -17.11 1.28
C ALA A 207 -14.49 -18.37 0.91
N GLN A 208 -13.14 -18.26 0.91
CA GLN A 208 -12.24 -19.32 0.49
C GLN A 208 -11.64 -19.99 1.74
N ALA A 209 -12.09 -21.19 2.07
CA ALA A 209 -11.44 -22.00 3.09
C ALA A 209 -10.03 -22.41 2.61
N ILE A 210 -9.05 -22.33 3.48
CA ILE A 210 -7.67 -22.75 3.19
C ILE A 210 -7.45 -24.07 3.94
N ASP A 211 -7.80 -25.15 3.28
CA ASP A 211 -7.86 -26.50 3.86
C ASP A 211 -7.08 -27.55 3.06
N THR A 212 -6.40 -27.13 1.99
CA THR A 212 -5.71 -28.06 1.09
C THR A 212 -4.35 -27.51 0.65
N VAL A 213 -3.31 -28.35 0.76
CA VAL A 213 -1.97 -28.03 0.24
C VAL A 213 -2.03 -27.82 -1.27
N GLY A 214 -1.41 -26.74 -1.75
CA GLY A 214 -1.41 -26.37 -3.15
C GLY A 214 -2.63 -25.55 -3.58
N GLN A 215 -3.56 -25.29 -2.66
CA GLN A 215 -4.68 -24.38 -2.94
C GLN A 215 -4.16 -23.01 -3.36
N LYS A 216 -4.88 -22.38 -4.29
CA LYS A 216 -4.53 -21.08 -4.83
C LYS A 216 -5.66 -20.10 -4.68
N ILE A 217 -5.32 -18.89 -4.22
CA ILE A 217 -6.20 -17.73 -4.32
C ILE A 217 -5.59 -16.78 -5.34
N GLN A 218 -6.38 -16.40 -6.33
CA GLN A 218 -5.97 -15.49 -7.40
C GLN A 218 -6.83 -14.23 -7.37
N TYR A 219 -6.20 -13.07 -7.51
CA TYR A 219 -6.88 -11.80 -7.49
C TYR A 219 -6.20 -10.80 -8.43
N THR A 220 -7.01 -10.11 -9.25
CA THR A 220 -6.53 -8.99 -10.07
C THR A 220 -6.98 -7.69 -9.42
N PRO A 221 -6.06 -6.91 -8.82
CA PRO A 221 -6.42 -5.66 -8.16
C PRO A 221 -7.06 -4.67 -9.12
N LYS A 222 -8.22 -4.14 -8.72
CA LYS A 222 -8.99 -3.18 -9.49
C LYS A 222 -9.55 -2.10 -8.57
N ILE A 223 -9.30 -0.84 -8.92
CA ILE A 223 -9.76 0.31 -8.16
C ILE A 223 -10.59 1.20 -9.08
N THR A 224 -11.81 1.53 -8.67
CA THR A 224 -12.66 2.48 -9.38
C THR A 224 -12.92 3.67 -8.47
N LEU A 225 -12.67 4.89 -8.95
CA LEU A 225 -13.11 6.08 -8.23
C LEU A 225 -14.61 6.22 -8.39
N SER A 226 -15.29 6.32 -7.25
CA SER A 226 -16.74 6.57 -7.19
C SER A 226 -16.94 7.97 -6.59
N THR A 227 -17.51 8.87 -7.37
CA THR A 227 -18.13 10.08 -6.78
C THR A 227 -19.40 9.64 -6.08
N ALA A 228 -19.47 9.87 -4.77
CA ALA A 228 -20.69 9.66 -3.99
C ALA A 228 -21.79 10.62 -4.45
#